data_58a4b848a2e3dc38c119b5a1c85b0f28
#
_entry.id   58a4b848a2e3dc38c119b5a1c85b0f28
#
_cell.length_a   1.000
_cell.length_b   1.000
_cell.length_c   1.000
_cell.angle_alpha   90.00
_cell.angle_beta   90.00
_cell.angle_gamma   90.00
#
_symmetry.space_group_name_H-M   'P 1'
#
loop_
_entity.id
_entity.type
_entity.pdbx_description
1 polymer ?
#
loop_
_entity_poly.entity_id
_entity_poly.type
_entity_poly.pdbx_seq_one_letter_code
_entity_poly.pdbx_strand_id
1 'polypeptide(L)'
;MLLNILQSALSKENVNLLLSTNSDAFRQYMEKHPLSHRAEVLQLEELPQEWLVSILKARGGALSQQYKLSLSPEAYRHALHLTSRFFKEKSQPAAALELLERTLAAGSLSNTHSRAQITQFQSSLEALSQAERTTTQTEELDLLDKSISSSLSILLSSRLETKEGASLGKEPSLEALAQRLDQLASIAEEGITVIDIHELDAMVAERTGIPLGKLQAGEKERLLNIVEKLSERVKGQGEAIDVLSDAILESRSGLSDPRKPIGSFFFLGPTGTGKTELAKSLAELLFDDEGAMIRFDMSEFKEEHAAALLYGAPPGYVGYEEGGLLVSKIRQKPYSVVLFDEIEKAHSSIYDVFLQLMDEGKIHDKLGREGDFSNAIVIFTSNIGSQWIADQITAGKRPTSQALIEVMADYFRPEFLGRLTEVVPFAPINESMAREIFLLHFTRLQKQLREEKQIELNLSEPALSYLAHKGYSAQYGARPIAGVIRSYLKKQVARLIVAEQIKAGDRVLVDYVEDSLKWELC
;
A
#
# COMPACT_ATOMS: atom_id res chain seq x y z
N MET A 1 -14.07 36.07 16.44
CA MET A 1 -13.81 36.91 17.65
C MET A 1 -12.50 37.68 17.52
N LEU A 2 -11.35 37.05 17.28
CA LEU A 2 -10.04 37.72 17.15
C LEU A 2 -10.00 38.78 16.03
N LEU A 3 -10.50 38.46 14.84
CA LEU A 3 -10.53 39.37 13.68
C LEU A 3 -11.35 40.65 13.93
N ASN A 4 -12.45 40.57 14.69
CA ASN A 4 -13.25 41.73 15.05
C ASN A 4 -12.52 42.65 16.05
N ILE A 5 -11.70 42.08 16.95
CA ILE A 5 -10.86 42.84 17.88
C ILE A 5 -9.77 43.55 17.08
N LEU A 6 -9.13 42.89 16.12
CA LEU A 6 -8.13 43.45 15.23
C LEU A 6 -8.71 44.57 14.35
N GLN A 7 -9.92 44.42 13.85
CA GLN A 7 -10.63 45.44 13.10
C GLN A 7 -10.86 46.71 13.95
N SER A 8 -11.19 46.55 15.20
CA SER A 8 -11.35 47.67 16.15
C SER A 8 -10.01 48.35 16.46
N ALA A 9 -8.93 47.58 16.57
CA ALA A 9 -7.59 48.08 16.80
C ALA A 9 -7.05 48.89 15.59
N LEU A 10 -7.29 48.43 14.37
CA LEU A 10 -6.91 49.12 13.12
C LEU A 10 -7.70 50.38 12.86
N SER A 11 -8.82 50.59 13.54
CA SER A 11 -9.61 51.83 13.45
C SER A 11 -9.00 52.95 14.30
N LYS A 12 -8.03 52.66 15.18
CA LYS A 12 -7.27 53.63 15.95
C LYS A 12 -6.03 53.97 15.14
N GLU A 13 -5.88 55.25 14.80
CA GLU A 13 -4.71 55.77 14.09
C GLU A 13 -3.41 55.39 14.81
N ASN A 14 -2.40 54.89 14.08
CA ASN A 14 -1.04 54.47 14.50
C ASN A 14 -0.83 52.98 14.86
N VAL A 15 -1.60 52.06 14.33
CA VAL A 15 -1.27 50.61 14.48
C VAL A 15 -0.93 50.01 13.10
N ASN A 16 0.31 49.55 12.96
CA ASN A 16 0.72 48.70 11.83
C ASN A 16 0.53 47.23 12.24
N LEU A 17 -0.20 46.50 11.44
CA LEU A 17 -0.51 45.09 11.72
C LEU A 17 0.09 44.22 10.61
N LEU A 18 0.93 43.27 11.00
CA LEU A 18 1.43 42.20 10.13
C LEU A 18 0.81 40.88 10.58
N LEU A 19 0.07 40.23 9.69
CA LEU A 19 -0.54 38.94 9.93
C LEU A 19 0.09 37.91 9.01
N SER A 20 0.45 36.74 9.53
CA SER A 20 0.86 35.58 8.73
C SER A 20 -0.17 34.46 8.87
N THR A 21 -0.50 33.83 7.77
CA THR A 21 -1.46 32.72 7.73
C THR A 21 -1.09 31.81 6.55
N ASN A 22 -1.65 30.60 6.52
CA ASN A 22 -1.58 29.75 5.34
C ASN A 22 -2.75 30.02 4.38
N SER A 23 -2.66 29.55 3.15
CA SER A 23 -3.66 29.77 2.09
C SER A 23 -5.05 29.27 2.48
N ASP A 24 -5.14 28.14 3.18
CA ASP A 24 -6.43 27.55 3.57
C ASP A 24 -7.12 28.37 4.67
N ALA A 25 -6.37 28.75 5.70
CA ALA A 25 -6.91 29.60 6.75
C ALA A 25 -7.24 31.01 6.22
N PHE A 26 -6.46 31.54 5.24
CA PHE A 26 -6.79 32.79 4.58
C PHE A 26 -8.14 32.70 3.87
N ARG A 27 -8.35 31.68 3.02
CA ARG A 27 -9.62 31.44 2.32
C ARG A 27 -10.79 31.26 3.28
N GLN A 28 -10.58 30.47 4.33
CA GLN A 28 -11.64 30.12 5.27
C GLN A 28 -12.08 31.30 6.16
N TYR A 29 -11.15 32.12 6.63
CA TYR A 29 -11.41 33.12 7.67
C TYR A 29 -11.23 34.56 7.24
N MET A 30 -10.33 34.84 6.27
CA MET A 30 -9.93 36.19 5.91
C MET A 30 -10.51 36.68 4.60
N GLU A 31 -10.64 35.83 3.59
CA GLU A 31 -11.02 36.23 2.22
C GLU A 31 -12.34 36.99 2.17
N LYS A 32 -13.33 36.56 2.95
CA LYS A 32 -14.67 37.20 3.05
C LYS A 32 -14.78 38.21 4.19
N HIS A 33 -13.74 38.40 4.98
CA HIS A 33 -13.78 39.31 6.12
C HIS A 33 -13.46 40.76 5.69
N PRO A 34 -14.13 41.81 6.24
CA PRO A 34 -13.87 43.21 5.88
C PRO A 34 -12.41 43.67 6.02
N LEU A 35 -11.61 43.01 6.84
CA LEU A 35 -10.19 43.27 6.98
C LEU A 35 -9.39 42.98 5.70
N SER A 36 -9.82 42.01 4.88
CA SER A 36 -9.12 41.66 3.63
C SER A 36 -9.08 42.85 2.66
N HIS A 37 -10.10 43.68 2.64
CA HIS A 37 -10.18 44.89 1.79
C HIS A 37 -9.28 46.02 2.26
N ARG A 38 -8.72 45.95 3.49
CA ARG A 38 -7.82 46.94 4.09
C ARG A 38 -6.39 46.44 4.23
N ALA A 39 -6.15 45.17 3.92
CA ALA A 39 -4.83 44.53 4.01
C ALA A 39 -4.23 44.36 2.61
N GLU A 40 -2.96 44.62 2.51
CA GLU A 40 -2.16 44.21 1.36
C GLU A 40 -1.78 42.74 1.55
N VAL A 41 -2.21 41.90 0.62
CA VAL A 41 -1.97 40.44 0.68
C VAL A 41 -0.70 40.14 -0.11
N LEU A 42 0.34 39.72 0.61
CA LEU A 42 1.59 39.25 0.00
C LEU A 42 1.57 37.70 0.00
N GLN A 43 1.46 37.14 -1.17
CA GLN A 43 1.55 35.69 -1.35
C GLN A 43 3.01 35.28 -1.52
N LEU A 44 3.49 34.39 -0.64
CA LEU A 44 4.81 33.81 -0.75
C LEU A 44 4.75 32.58 -1.65
N GLU A 45 5.49 32.62 -2.74
CA GLU A 45 5.63 31.50 -3.66
C GLU A 45 6.67 30.49 -3.16
N GLU A 46 6.60 29.25 -3.64
CA GLU A 46 7.62 28.25 -3.34
C GLU A 46 8.95 28.63 -3.97
N LEU A 47 10.02 28.42 -3.20
CA LEU A 47 11.37 28.75 -3.64
C LEU A 47 11.88 27.74 -4.69
N PRO A 48 12.69 28.17 -5.66
CA PRO A 48 13.37 27.27 -6.59
C PRO A 48 14.22 26.24 -5.85
N GLN A 49 14.31 25.02 -6.40
CA GLN A 49 14.98 23.89 -5.76
C GLN A 49 16.45 24.17 -5.39
N GLU A 50 17.16 24.92 -6.20
CA GLU A 50 18.55 25.30 -5.96
C GLU A 50 18.72 26.17 -4.69
N TRP A 51 17.77 27.08 -4.47
CA TRP A 51 17.74 27.93 -3.28
C TRP A 51 17.39 27.08 -2.03
N LEU A 52 16.46 26.14 -2.16
CA LEU A 52 16.11 25.23 -1.08
C LEU A 52 17.33 24.43 -0.61
N VAL A 53 18.11 23.86 -1.54
CA VAL A 53 19.35 23.12 -1.21
C VAL A 53 20.36 24.02 -0.50
N SER A 54 20.50 25.27 -0.94
CA SER A 54 21.43 26.25 -0.33
C SER A 54 21.02 26.59 1.11
N ILE A 55 19.73 26.79 1.36
CA ILE A 55 19.17 27.01 2.70
C ILE A 55 19.41 25.80 3.60
N LEU A 56 19.13 24.58 3.08
CA LEU A 56 19.34 23.34 3.84
C LEU A 56 20.81 23.15 4.22
N LYS A 57 21.75 23.44 3.32
CA LYS A 57 23.20 23.38 3.61
C LYS A 57 23.60 24.36 4.71
N ALA A 58 23.13 25.58 4.63
CA ALA A 58 23.46 26.62 5.64
C ALA A 58 22.93 26.25 7.03
N ARG A 59 21.67 25.81 7.13
CA ARG A 59 21.05 25.40 8.41
C ARG A 59 21.51 24.05 8.87
N GLY A 60 21.68 23.08 7.95
CA GLY A 60 22.16 21.73 8.23
C GLY A 60 23.56 21.70 8.82
N GLY A 61 24.45 22.66 8.44
CA GLY A 61 25.75 22.82 9.07
C GLY A 61 25.67 23.17 10.56
N ALA A 62 24.75 24.04 10.95
CA ALA A 62 24.53 24.37 12.36
C ALA A 62 23.94 23.18 13.14
N LEU A 63 22.98 22.44 12.55
CA LEU A 63 22.42 21.21 13.13
C LEU A 63 23.48 20.12 13.29
N SER A 64 24.34 19.94 12.30
CA SER A 64 25.46 18.98 12.34
C SER A 64 26.39 19.24 13.52
N GLN A 65 26.72 20.52 13.80
CA GLN A 65 27.52 20.89 14.95
C GLN A 65 26.80 20.60 16.28
N GLN A 66 25.52 20.88 16.36
CA GLN A 66 24.70 20.66 17.55
C GLN A 66 24.63 19.17 17.94
N TYR A 67 24.40 18.30 16.96
CA TYR A 67 24.24 16.85 17.18
C TYR A 67 25.57 16.07 17.06
N LYS A 68 26.66 16.73 16.72
CA LYS A 68 28.00 16.12 16.52
C LYS A 68 28.01 15.01 15.46
N LEU A 69 27.19 15.18 14.43
CA LEU A 69 27.07 14.29 13.29
C LEU A 69 27.18 15.09 11.99
N SER A 70 27.71 14.49 10.93
CA SER A 70 27.77 15.13 9.61
C SER A 70 26.63 14.70 8.71
N LEU A 71 26.27 15.56 7.75
CA LEU A 71 25.31 15.27 6.68
C LEU A 71 26.07 15.11 5.38
N SER A 72 25.78 14.05 4.61
CA SER A 72 26.36 13.88 3.28
C SER A 72 25.84 14.94 2.31
N PRO A 73 26.57 15.30 1.26
CA PRO A 73 26.11 16.25 0.25
C PRO A 73 24.80 15.81 -0.44
N GLU A 74 24.60 14.50 -0.58
CA GLU A 74 23.43 13.86 -1.17
C GLU A 74 22.21 13.93 -0.26
N ALA A 75 22.40 13.89 1.05
CA ALA A 75 21.35 13.92 2.05
C ALA A 75 20.43 15.15 1.92
N TYR A 76 20.97 16.31 1.54
CA TYR A 76 20.17 17.53 1.38
C TYR A 76 19.17 17.44 0.24
N ARG A 77 19.59 16.93 -0.92
CA ARG A 77 18.71 16.76 -2.07
C ARG A 77 17.70 15.64 -1.83
N HIS A 78 18.17 14.58 -1.19
CA HIS A 78 17.32 13.42 -0.87
C HIS A 78 16.25 13.80 0.15
N ALA A 79 16.58 14.58 1.18
CA ALA A 79 15.60 15.09 2.15
C ALA A 79 14.51 15.94 1.48
N LEU A 80 14.86 16.81 0.51
CA LEU A 80 13.86 17.55 -0.27
C LEU A 80 12.98 16.61 -1.08
N HIS A 81 13.58 15.63 -1.75
CA HIS A 81 12.84 14.64 -2.54
C HIS A 81 11.85 13.86 -1.66
N LEU A 82 12.31 13.31 -0.55
CA LEU A 82 11.48 12.55 0.38
C LEU A 82 10.34 13.42 0.95
N THR A 83 10.64 14.62 1.40
CA THR A 83 9.62 15.46 2.04
C THR A 83 8.62 16.05 1.05
N SER A 84 9.02 16.36 -0.17
CA SER A 84 8.09 16.74 -1.23
C SER A 84 7.14 15.59 -1.60
N ARG A 85 7.63 14.36 -1.49
CA ARG A 85 6.85 13.16 -1.81
C ARG A 85 5.96 12.70 -0.65
N PHE A 86 6.47 12.67 0.58
CA PHE A 86 5.85 12.01 1.72
C PHE A 86 5.25 12.97 2.77
N PHE A 87 5.67 14.24 2.82
CA PHE A 87 5.26 15.20 3.86
C PHE A 87 4.69 16.49 3.29
N LYS A 88 3.68 16.36 2.42
CA LYS A 88 3.03 17.49 1.73
C LYS A 88 2.27 18.45 2.64
N GLU A 89 2.07 18.10 3.91
CA GLU A 89 1.38 18.97 4.88
C GLU A 89 2.21 20.19 5.30
N LYS A 90 3.53 20.14 5.11
CA LYS A 90 4.46 21.22 5.44
C LYS A 90 5.18 21.71 4.20
N SER A 91 5.24 23.05 4.06
CA SER A 91 5.95 23.69 2.97
C SER A 91 7.47 23.53 3.09
N GLN A 92 8.17 23.56 1.95
CA GLN A 92 9.63 23.61 1.90
C GLN A 92 10.13 25.03 2.23
N PRO A 93 11.29 25.18 2.91
CA PRO A 93 12.25 24.15 3.36
C PRO A 93 11.97 23.53 4.73
N ALA A 94 10.89 23.94 5.41
CA ALA A 94 10.63 23.54 6.80
C ALA A 94 10.48 22.02 6.95
N ALA A 95 9.81 21.37 6.00
CA ALA A 95 9.64 19.91 6.02
C ALA A 95 10.99 19.17 5.95
N ALA A 96 11.87 19.58 5.02
CA ALA A 96 13.17 18.95 4.85
C ALA A 96 14.12 19.25 6.04
N LEU A 97 14.09 20.45 6.61
CA LEU A 97 14.84 20.77 7.81
C LEU A 97 14.42 19.93 9.00
N GLU A 98 13.12 19.73 9.20
CA GLU A 98 12.60 18.88 10.26
C GLU A 98 13.04 17.42 10.09
N LEU A 99 13.02 16.89 8.87
CA LEU A 99 13.48 15.53 8.60
C LEU A 99 14.98 15.39 8.92
N LEU A 100 15.82 16.32 8.46
CA LEU A 100 17.25 16.32 8.76
C LEU A 100 17.53 16.42 10.26
N GLU A 101 16.85 17.31 10.97
CA GLU A 101 17.01 17.51 12.42
C GLU A 101 16.60 16.25 13.19
N ARG A 102 15.46 15.65 12.86
CA ARG A 102 15.00 14.41 13.50
C ARG A 102 15.97 13.26 13.27
N THR A 103 16.49 13.12 12.04
CA THR A 103 17.46 12.06 11.73
C THR A 103 18.77 12.25 12.48
N LEU A 104 19.27 13.49 12.56
CA LEU A 104 20.46 13.82 13.36
C LEU A 104 20.23 13.54 14.85
N ALA A 105 19.06 13.92 15.39
CA ALA A 105 18.71 13.66 16.79
C ALA A 105 18.63 12.15 17.07
N ALA A 106 17.99 11.36 16.19
CA ALA A 106 17.90 9.92 16.30
C ALA A 106 19.29 9.26 16.26
N GLY A 107 20.18 9.71 15.36
CA GLY A 107 21.56 9.23 15.29
C GLY A 107 22.38 9.54 16.56
N SER A 108 22.24 10.74 17.08
CA SER A 108 22.91 11.13 18.33
C SER A 108 22.41 10.35 19.54
N LEU A 109 21.09 10.12 19.64
CA LEU A 109 20.49 9.29 20.70
C LEU A 109 20.92 7.83 20.57
N SER A 110 20.97 7.30 19.35
CA SER A 110 21.44 5.95 19.07
C SER A 110 22.86 5.75 19.58
N ASN A 111 23.78 6.67 19.28
CA ASN A 111 25.17 6.60 19.75
C ASN A 111 25.29 6.63 21.28
N THR A 112 24.34 7.26 21.98
CA THR A 112 24.39 7.44 23.43
C THR A 112 23.78 6.27 24.19
N HIS A 113 22.66 5.73 23.71
CA HIS A 113 21.83 4.81 24.49
C HIS A 113 21.84 3.36 24.00
N SER A 114 22.08 3.11 22.71
CA SER A 114 21.88 1.77 22.13
C SER A 114 22.79 0.71 22.71
N ARG A 115 24.05 1.03 23.07
CA ARG A 115 24.98 0.07 23.66
C ARG A 115 24.45 -0.49 24.99
N ALA A 116 23.96 0.38 25.88
CA ALA A 116 23.42 -0.03 27.17
C ALA A 116 22.15 -0.89 26.99
N GLN A 117 21.28 -0.52 26.06
CA GLN A 117 20.07 -1.29 25.75
C GLN A 117 20.40 -2.66 25.18
N ILE A 118 21.34 -2.77 24.23
CA ILE A 118 21.77 -4.05 23.65
C ILE A 118 22.35 -4.96 24.73
N THR A 119 23.21 -4.45 25.60
CA THR A 119 23.77 -5.22 26.73
C THR A 119 22.67 -5.72 27.66
N GLN A 120 21.64 -4.93 27.91
CA GLN A 120 20.49 -5.36 28.73
C GLN A 120 19.71 -6.49 28.03
N PHE A 121 19.48 -6.41 26.72
CA PHE A 121 18.82 -7.47 25.96
C PHE A 121 19.65 -8.76 25.88
N GLN A 122 20.98 -8.66 25.72
CA GLN A 122 21.88 -9.80 25.76
C GLN A 122 21.79 -10.51 27.13
N SER A 123 21.80 -9.76 28.24
CA SER A 123 21.64 -10.33 29.57
C SER A 123 20.27 -11.01 29.77
N SER A 124 19.20 -10.42 29.21
CA SER A 124 17.86 -11.03 29.25
C SER A 124 17.79 -12.32 28.43
N LEU A 125 18.45 -12.37 27.28
CA LEU A 125 18.52 -13.55 26.42
C LEU A 125 19.33 -14.68 27.08
N GLU A 126 20.45 -14.35 27.75
CA GLU A 126 21.23 -15.31 28.55
C GLU A 126 20.41 -15.91 29.70
N ALA A 127 19.64 -15.11 30.42
CA ALA A 127 18.76 -15.59 31.48
C ALA A 127 17.69 -16.57 30.93
N LEU A 128 17.11 -16.27 29.77
CA LEU A 128 16.16 -17.17 29.09
C LEU A 128 16.82 -18.46 28.57
N SER A 129 18.10 -18.42 28.20
CA SER A 129 18.82 -19.60 27.73
C SER A 129 19.13 -20.60 28.85
N GLN A 130 19.21 -20.12 30.07
CA GLN A 130 19.49 -20.95 31.28
C GLN A 130 18.21 -21.52 31.91
N ALA A 131 17.03 -21.06 31.52
CA ALA A 131 15.74 -21.56 32.00
C ALA A 131 15.39 -22.91 31.36
N GLU A 132 14.70 -23.81 32.10
CA GLU A 132 14.22 -25.09 31.55
C GLU A 132 13.24 -24.86 30.40
N ARG A 133 13.39 -25.65 29.32
CA ARG A 133 12.53 -25.56 28.11
C ARG A 133 11.08 -25.85 28.48
N THR A 134 10.26 -24.81 28.47
CA THR A 134 8.81 -24.88 28.66
C THR A 134 8.10 -24.24 27.44
N THR A 135 6.82 -24.57 27.24
CA THR A 135 5.97 -23.97 26.20
C THR A 135 5.88 -22.43 26.29
N THR A 136 6.15 -21.87 27.47
CA THR A 136 6.20 -20.43 27.77
C THR A 136 7.44 -19.74 27.18
N GLN A 137 8.50 -20.48 26.90
CA GLN A 137 9.78 -19.94 26.40
C GLN A 137 9.64 -19.35 24.97
N THR A 138 8.78 -19.93 24.14
CA THR A 138 8.53 -19.42 22.79
C THR A 138 7.79 -18.07 22.83
N GLU A 139 6.84 -17.90 23.75
CA GLU A 139 6.13 -16.64 23.95
C GLU A 139 7.06 -15.55 24.52
N GLU A 140 7.96 -15.91 25.43
CA GLU A 140 8.94 -14.99 26.02
C GLU A 140 9.98 -14.54 24.98
N LEU A 141 10.41 -15.42 24.06
CA LEU A 141 11.30 -15.08 22.95
C LEU A 141 10.62 -14.13 21.94
N ASP A 142 9.34 -14.35 21.63
CA ASP A 142 8.56 -13.46 20.75
C ASP A 142 8.37 -12.07 21.38
N LEU A 143 8.12 -12.02 22.71
CA LEU A 143 8.05 -10.77 23.44
C LEU A 143 9.40 -10.05 23.49
N LEU A 144 10.50 -10.78 23.65
CA LEU A 144 11.84 -10.19 23.63
C LEU A 144 12.20 -9.63 22.25
N ASP A 145 11.90 -10.35 21.15
CA ASP A 145 12.12 -9.88 19.78
C ASP A 145 11.30 -8.61 19.47
N LYS A 146 10.04 -8.57 19.88
CA LYS A 146 9.21 -7.37 19.79
C LYS A 146 9.76 -6.20 20.61
N SER A 147 10.27 -6.48 21.79
CA SER A 147 10.88 -5.46 22.66
C SER A 147 12.18 -4.92 22.08
N ILE A 148 13.03 -5.76 21.51
CA ILE A 148 14.25 -5.36 20.78
C ILE A 148 13.87 -4.45 19.60
N SER A 149 12.89 -4.87 18.80
CA SER A 149 12.45 -4.14 17.61
C SER A 149 11.81 -2.79 17.92
N SER A 150 11.11 -2.66 19.06
CA SER A 150 10.44 -1.41 19.46
C SER A 150 11.33 -0.46 20.26
N SER A 151 12.37 -0.94 20.93
CA SER A 151 13.19 -0.12 21.83
C SER A 151 14.48 0.40 21.17
N LEU A 152 15.02 -0.32 20.19
CA LEU A 152 16.23 0.11 19.50
C LEU A 152 15.92 1.13 18.40
N SER A 153 16.87 2.02 18.17
CA SER A 153 16.77 3.03 17.10
C SER A 153 16.57 2.38 15.73
N ILE A 154 15.61 2.88 14.96
CA ILE A 154 15.35 2.45 13.59
C ILE A 154 16.61 2.54 12.71
N LEU A 155 17.49 3.51 12.98
CA LEU A 155 18.74 3.70 12.25
C LEU A 155 19.73 2.55 12.43
N LEU A 156 19.72 1.90 13.60
CA LEU A 156 20.53 0.69 13.84
C LEU A 156 19.94 -0.53 13.17
N SER A 157 18.64 -0.71 13.30
CA SER A 157 17.93 -1.82 12.66
C SER A 157 18.05 -1.77 11.14
N SER A 158 17.96 -0.59 10.54
CA SER A 158 18.10 -0.40 9.11
C SER A 158 19.49 -0.74 8.57
N ARG A 159 20.55 -0.45 9.33
CA ARG A 159 21.93 -0.84 8.97
C ARG A 159 22.15 -2.34 9.02
N LEU A 160 21.42 -3.05 9.87
CA LEU A 160 21.45 -4.51 9.93
C LEU A 160 20.81 -5.11 8.67
N GLU A 161 19.64 -4.62 8.26
CA GLU A 161 18.91 -5.09 7.08
C GLU A 161 19.71 -4.94 5.79
N THR A 162 20.56 -3.91 5.67
CA THR A 162 21.44 -3.72 4.51
C THR A 162 22.59 -4.72 4.45
N LYS A 163 23.06 -5.23 5.60
CA LYS A 163 24.17 -6.19 5.63
C LYS A 163 23.73 -7.63 5.30
N GLU A 164 22.48 -8.00 5.51
CA GLU A 164 22.01 -9.40 5.41
C GLU A 164 21.00 -9.71 4.31
N GLY A 165 20.43 -8.72 3.60
CA GLY A 165 19.36 -8.97 2.62
C GLY A 165 18.18 -9.68 3.28
N ALA A 166 17.15 -8.96 3.63
CA ALA A 166 15.92 -9.31 4.34
C ALA A 166 15.60 -10.83 4.45
N SER A 167 16.00 -11.45 5.53
CA SER A 167 15.51 -12.77 5.96
C SER A 167 14.47 -12.57 7.08
N LEU A 168 13.38 -11.90 6.77
CA LEU A 168 12.21 -11.79 7.63
C LEU A 168 11.29 -13.00 7.36
N GLY A 169 11.17 -13.91 8.34
CA GLY A 169 10.20 -15.00 8.26
C GLY A 169 10.54 -16.31 8.97
N LYS A 170 11.57 -16.35 9.81
CA LYS A 170 11.79 -17.51 10.69
C LYS A 170 11.28 -17.18 12.10
N GLU A 171 10.64 -18.17 12.73
CA GLU A 171 10.29 -18.08 14.16
C GLU A 171 11.51 -17.68 14.99
N PRO A 172 11.38 -16.77 15.96
CA PRO A 172 12.50 -16.31 16.76
C PRO A 172 13.11 -17.47 17.54
N SER A 173 14.35 -17.84 17.18
CA SER A 173 15.13 -18.83 17.93
C SER A 173 16.17 -18.12 18.80
N LEU A 174 16.58 -18.74 19.91
CA LEU A 174 17.63 -18.22 20.78
C LEU A 174 18.90 -17.88 20.02
N GLU A 175 19.32 -18.75 19.09
CA GLU A 175 20.53 -18.56 18.29
C GLU A 175 20.40 -17.38 17.31
N ALA A 176 19.23 -17.24 16.66
CA ALA A 176 18.97 -16.14 15.73
C ALA A 176 18.92 -14.77 16.45
N LEU A 177 18.29 -14.71 17.65
CA LEU A 177 18.27 -13.49 18.45
C LEU A 177 19.66 -13.13 19.00
N ALA A 178 20.44 -14.11 19.44
CA ALA A 178 21.83 -13.88 19.90
C ALA A 178 22.69 -13.31 18.75
N GLN A 179 22.65 -13.92 17.58
CA GLN A 179 23.39 -13.46 16.41
C GLN A 179 22.95 -12.04 16.01
N ARG A 180 21.64 -11.75 16.02
CA ARG A 180 21.10 -10.40 15.74
C ARG A 180 21.59 -9.36 16.75
N LEU A 181 21.60 -9.68 18.04
CA LEU A 181 22.10 -8.77 19.09
C LEU A 181 23.60 -8.52 18.96
N ASP A 182 24.41 -9.53 18.63
CA ASP A 182 25.85 -9.38 18.41
C ASP A 182 26.16 -8.49 17.21
N GLN A 183 25.42 -8.62 16.14
CA GLN A 183 25.55 -7.76 14.96
C GLN A 183 25.14 -6.32 15.28
N LEU A 184 24.03 -6.12 16.00
CA LEU A 184 23.60 -4.79 16.46
C LEU A 184 24.63 -4.17 17.41
N ALA A 185 25.28 -4.97 18.26
CA ALA A 185 26.36 -4.51 19.14
C ALA A 185 27.56 -4.01 18.32
N SER A 186 27.99 -4.76 17.31
CA SER A 186 29.05 -4.34 16.39
C SER A 186 28.74 -3.03 15.68
N ILE A 187 27.51 -2.87 15.16
CA ILE A 187 27.06 -1.61 14.50
C ILE A 187 27.04 -0.45 15.51
N ALA A 188 26.59 -0.70 16.73
CA ALA A 188 26.55 0.30 17.79
C ALA A 188 27.95 0.72 18.28
N GLU A 189 28.95 -0.18 18.19
CA GLU A 189 30.37 0.11 18.46
C GLU A 189 30.99 1.02 17.40
N GLU A 190 30.69 0.78 16.12
CA GLU A 190 31.12 1.66 15.02
C GLU A 190 30.53 3.06 15.18
N GLY A 191 29.32 3.15 15.68
CA GLY A 191 28.55 4.39 15.84
C GLY A 191 28.11 5.02 14.51
N ILE A 192 27.16 5.94 14.61
CA ILE A 192 26.70 6.75 13.48
C ILE A 192 27.51 8.05 13.48
N THR A 193 28.29 8.31 12.45
CA THR A 193 29.08 9.55 12.29
C THR A 193 28.57 10.43 11.17
N VAL A 194 27.96 9.84 10.16
CA VAL A 194 27.43 10.50 8.97
C VAL A 194 25.98 10.04 8.78
N ILE A 195 25.10 11.00 8.53
CA ILE A 195 23.74 10.78 8.06
C ILE A 195 23.75 10.89 6.53
N ASP A 196 23.33 9.83 5.88
CA ASP A 196 23.25 9.73 4.43
C ASP A 196 21.80 9.41 3.98
N ILE A 197 21.62 9.10 2.73
CA ILE A 197 20.34 8.71 2.10
C ILE A 197 19.66 7.61 2.92
N HIS A 198 20.43 6.62 3.35
CA HIS A 198 19.94 5.44 4.07
C HIS A 198 19.27 5.77 5.40
N GLU A 199 19.88 6.62 6.20
CA GLU A 199 19.33 7.05 7.49
C GLU A 199 18.06 7.90 7.31
N LEU A 200 18.01 8.71 6.25
CA LEU A 200 16.82 9.49 5.91
C LEU A 200 15.66 8.59 5.48
N ASP A 201 15.94 7.59 4.64
CA ASP A 201 14.95 6.60 4.24
C ASP A 201 14.39 5.84 5.44
N ALA A 202 15.26 5.40 6.37
CA ALA A 202 14.85 4.74 7.60
C ALA A 202 13.89 5.58 8.43
N MET A 203 14.18 6.87 8.58
CA MET A 203 13.34 7.80 9.34
C MET A 203 11.98 8.04 8.65
N VAL A 204 11.97 8.09 7.32
CA VAL A 204 10.72 8.21 6.56
C VAL A 204 9.91 6.93 6.65
N ALA A 205 10.55 5.75 6.55
CA ALA A 205 9.91 4.44 6.69
C ALA A 205 9.19 4.32 8.04
N GLU A 206 9.83 4.69 9.14
CA GLU A 206 9.22 4.69 10.48
C GLU A 206 7.97 5.57 10.56
N ARG A 207 8.06 6.77 9.98
CA ARG A 207 6.98 7.75 10.08
C ARG A 207 5.79 7.45 9.17
N THR A 208 6.05 6.86 8.00
CA THR A 208 5.03 6.57 6.98
C THR A 208 4.51 5.15 7.04
N GLY A 209 5.20 4.25 7.76
CA GLY A 209 4.92 2.82 7.75
C GLY A 209 5.31 2.13 6.43
N ILE A 210 6.02 2.83 5.53
CA ILE A 210 6.48 2.26 4.26
C ILE A 210 7.79 1.50 4.53
N PRO A 211 7.91 0.20 4.21
CA PRO A 211 9.12 -0.56 4.46
C PRO A 211 10.38 0.04 3.80
N LEU A 212 11.50 0.00 4.52
CA LEU A 212 12.77 0.63 4.11
C LEU A 212 13.28 0.15 2.76
N GLY A 213 13.21 -1.15 2.50
CA GLY A 213 13.62 -1.76 1.23
C GLY A 213 12.87 -1.25 0.00
N LYS A 214 11.76 -0.53 0.20
CA LYS A 214 10.99 0.11 -0.88
C LYS A 214 11.44 1.52 -1.19
N LEU A 215 12.03 2.20 -0.24
CA LEU A 215 12.61 3.52 -0.45
C LEU A 215 13.96 3.41 -1.18
N GLN A 216 14.58 2.22 -1.16
CA GLN A 216 15.90 1.92 -1.71
C GLN A 216 15.87 1.03 -2.98
N ALA A 217 17.00 0.48 -3.35
CA ALA A 217 17.26 -0.24 -4.60
C ALA A 217 16.33 -1.44 -4.92
N GLY A 218 15.57 -1.97 -3.94
CA GLY A 218 14.64 -3.09 -4.13
C GLY A 218 13.44 -2.80 -5.05
N GLU A 219 13.06 -1.53 -5.23
CA GLU A 219 11.96 -1.16 -6.12
C GLU A 219 12.28 -1.52 -7.58
N LYS A 220 13.52 -1.27 -8.02
CA LYS A 220 13.96 -1.58 -9.39
C LYS A 220 13.92 -3.08 -9.70
N GLU A 221 14.40 -3.90 -8.79
CA GLU A 221 14.40 -5.36 -8.96
C GLU A 221 12.97 -5.93 -8.93
N ARG A 222 12.11 -5.42 -8.06
CA ARG A 222 10.70 -5.81 -8.02
C ARG A 222 9.95 -5.42 -9.27
N LEU A 223 10.21 -4.23 -9.81
CA LEU A 223 9.62 -3.77 -11.06
C LEU A 223 10.08 -4.61 -12.24
N LEU A 224 11.35 -5.03 -12.28
CA LEU A 224 11.86 -5.93 -13.33
C LEU A 224 11.22 -7.33 -13.26
N ASN A 225 10.87 -7.80 -12.06
CA ASN A 225 10.26 -9.12 -11.83
C ASN A 225 8.73 -9.05 -11.63
N ILE A 226 8.09 -7.92 -12.00
CA ILE A 226 6.66 -7.67 -11.76
C ILE A 226 5.76 -8.73 -12.41
N VAL A 227 6.08 -9.13 -13.64
CA VAL A 227 5.31 -10.13 -14.41
C VAL A 227 5.35 -11.48 -13.71
N GLU A 228 6.53 -11.95 -13.28
CA GLU A 228 6.70 -13.22 -12.59
C GLU A 228 5.91 -13.25 -11.28
N LYS A 229 6.08 -12.24 -10.45
CA LYS A 229 5.41 -12.15 -9.14
C LYS A 229 3.90 -12.04 -9.24
N LEU A 230 3.37 -11.27 -10.20
CA LEU A 230 1.93 -11.21 -10.42
C LEU A 230 1.39 -12.54 -10.96
N SER A 231 2.15 -13.25 -11.81
CA SER A 231 1.78 -14.55 -12.38
C SER A 231 1.79 -15.69 -11.35
N GLU A 232 2.54 -15.59 -10.27
CA GLU A 232 2.49 -16.54 -9.15
C GLU A 232 1.10 -16.57 -8.53
N ARG A 233 0.45 -15.42 -8.41
CA ARG A 233 -0.81 -15.24 -7.69
C ARG A 233 -2.05 -15.19 -8.61
N VAL A 234 -1.92 -14.64 -9.81
CA VAL A 234 -3.01 -14.50 -10.78
C VAL A 234 -2.75 -15.42 -11.96
N LYS A 235 -3.54 -16.50 -12.05
CA LYS A 235 -3.37 -17.55 -13.07
C LYS A 235 -4.21 -17.26 -14.31
N GLY A 236 -3.66 -17.59 -15.47
CA GLY A 236 -4.36 -17.52 -16.75
C GLY A 236 -4.60 -16.13 -17.31
N GLN A 237 -3.98 -15.07 -16.77
CA GLN A 237 -4.16 -13.68 -17.18
C GLN A 237 -2.85 -13.04 -17.66
N GLY A 238 -2.01 -13.80 -18.38
CA GLY A 238 -0.68 -13.34 -18.81
C GLY A 238 -0.75 -12.02 -19.59
N GLU A 239 -1.64 -11.88 -20.57
CA GLU A 239 -1.80 -10.65 -21.35
C GLU A 239 -2.17 -9.44 -20.48
N ALA A 240 -3.09 -9.62 -19.52
CA ALA A 240 -3.47 -8.56 -18.60
C ALA A 240 -2.30 -8.14 -17.70
N ILE A 241 -1.49 -9.10 -17.27
CA ILE A 241 -0.30 -8.85 -16.44
C ILE A 241 0.77 -8.11 -17.26
N ASP A 242 1.03 -8.53 -18.49
CA ASP A 242 2.03 -7.91 -19.37
C ASP A 242 1.68 -6.44 -19.63
N VAL A 243 0.46 -6.16 -20.10
CA VAL A 243 -0.03 -4.81 -20.38
C VAL A 243 0.06 -3.91 -19.15
N LEU A 244 -0.37 -4.41 -17.99
CA LEU A 244 -0.31 -3.66 -16.74
C LEU A 244 1.13 -3.39 -16.31
N SER A 245 2.00 -4.39 -16.45
CA SER A 245 3.41 -4.30 -16.04
C SER A 245 4.18 -3.30 -16.87
N ASP A 246 4.00 -3.32 -18.19
CA ASP A 246 4.63 -2.36 -19.11
C ASP A 246 4.22 -0.92 -18.80
N ALA A 247 2.94 -0.67 -18.58
CA ALA A 247 2.44 0.65 -18.23
C ALA A 247 2.94 1.16 -16.86
N ILE A 248 3.10 0.26 -15.89
CA ILE A 248 3.69 0.59 -14.58
C ILE A 248 5.17 0.91 -14.72
N LEU A 249 5.92 0.13 -15.50
CA LEU A 249 7.33 0.37 -15.77
C LEU A 249 7.54 1.72 -16.46
N GLU A 250 6.72 2.05 -17.47
CA GLU A 250 6.76 3.35 -18.13
C GLU A 250 6.51 4.50 -17.14
N SER A 251 5.47 4.40 -16.34
CA SER A 251 5.16 5.42 -15.34
C SER A 251 6.28 5.62 -14.30
N ARG A 252 6.91 4.51 -13.85
CA ARG A 252 7.98 4.55 -12.86
C ARG A 252 9.35 4.93 -13.44
N SER A 253 9.50 4.97 -14.75
CA SER A 253 10.73 5.43 -15.42
C SER A 253 10.99 6.94 -15.27
N GLY A 254 10.02 7.70 -14.73
CA GLY A 254 10.09 9.14 -14.58
C GLY A 254 9.70 9.94 -15.83
N LEU A 255 9.16 9.28 -16.84
CA LEU A 255 8.71 9.91 -18.08
C LEU A 255 7.27 10.46 -17.99
N SER A 256 6.52 10.06 -16.97
CA SER A 256 5.14 10.48 -16.75
C SER A 256 5.05 11.78 -15.93
N ASP A 257 3.92 12.50 -16.03
CA ASP A 257 3.64 13.71 -15.23
C ASP A 257 3.52 13.33 -13.74
N PRO A 258 4.41 13.84 -12.85
CA PRO A 258 4.42 13.46 -11.43
C PRO A 258 3.19 13.95 -10.65
N ARG A 259 2.36 14.79 -11.25
CA ARG A 259 1.12 15.29 -10.62
C ARG A 259 -0.04 14.35 -10.80
N LYS A 260 -0.03 13.53 -11.85
CA LYS A 260 -1.07 12.54 -12.16
C LYS A 260 -0.91 11.26 -11.33
N PRO A 261 -1.95 10.43 -11.21
CA PRO A 261 -1.81 9.08 -10.67
C PRO A 261 -0.71 8.29 -11.40
N ILE A 262 -0.10 7.32 -10.73
CA ILE A 262 0.90 6.40 -11.33
C ILE A 262 0.36 5.75 -12.60
N GLY A 263 -0.94 5.44 -12.60
CA GLY A 263 -1.66 4.98 -13.76
C GLY A 263 -3.16 4.88 -13.47
N SER A 264 -3.96 5.02 -14.53
CA SER A 264 -5.42 4.85 -14.50
C SER A 264 -5.80 3.73 -15.46
N PHE A 265 -6.12 2.55 -14.91
CA PHE A 265 -6.36 1.32 -15.65
C PHE A 265 -7.83 0.95 -15.67
N PHE A 266 -8.26 0.37 -16.77
CA PHE A 266 -9.61 -0.17 -16.88
C PHE A 266 -9.56 -1.68 -17.09
N PHE A 267 -9.97 -2.47 -16.09
CA PHE A 267 -10.00 -3.92 -16.13
C PHE A 267 -11.33 -4.40 -16.69
N LEU A 268 -11.30 -4.96 -17.88
CA LEU A 268 -12.47 -5.35 -18.64
C LEU A 268 -12.54 -6.86 -18.84
N GLY A 269 -13.65 -7.50 -18.54
CA GLY A 269 -13.84 -8.94 -18.75
C GLY A 269 -14.86 -9.58 -17.81
N PRO A 270 -15.11 -10.89 -17.98
CA PRO A 270 -16.13 -11.62 -17.22
C PRO A 270 -15.93 -11.58 -15.70
N THR A 271 -17.01 -11.85 -14.99
CA THR A 271 -16.96 -12.00 -13.53
C THR A 271 -16.15 -13.24 -13.14
N GLY A 272 -15.36 -13.12 -12.05
CA GLY A 272 -14.58 -14.24 -11.52
C GLY A 272 -13.29 -14.57 -12.27
N THR A 273 -12.80 -13.66 -13.14
CA THR A 273 -11.56 -13.82 -13.90
C THR A 273 -10.30 -13.34 -13.16
N GLY A 274 -10.44 -12.79 -11.95
CA GLY A 274 -9.29 -12.37 -11.13
C GLY A 274 -8.99 -10.87 -11.14
N LYS A 275 -9.86 -10.00 -11.67
CA LYS A 275 -9.67 -8.54 -11.69
C LYS A 275 -9.31 -7.96 -10.31
N THR A 276 -10.13 -8.28 -9.29
CA THR A 276 -9.89 -7.82 -7.92
C THR A 276 -8.64 -8.47 -7.30
N GLU A 277 -8.32 -9.71 -7.65
CA GLU A 277 -7.12 -10.39 -7.16
C GLU A 277 -5.85 -9.78 -7.75
N LEU A 278 -5.87 -9.37 -9.03
CA LEU A 278 -4.74 -8.65 -9.63
C LEU A 278 -4.51 -7.29 -8.97
N ALA A 279 -5.59 -6.55 -8.64
CA ALA A 279 -5.48 -5.29 -7.90
C ALA A 279 -4.87 -5.48 -6.50
N LYS A 280 -5.26 -6.55 -5.78
CA LYS A 280 -4.66 -6.91 -4.49
C LYS A 280 -3.21 -7.31 -4.61
N SER A 281 -2.88 -8.16 -5.60
CA SER A 281 -1.50 -8.58 -5.87
C SER A 281 -0.60 -7.39 -6.19
N LEU A 282 -1.14 -6.42 -6.92
CA LEU A 282 -0.45 -5.18 -7.24
C LEU A 282 -0.21 -4.31 -6.00
N ALA A 283 -1.20 -4.20 -5.11
CA ALA A 283 -1.05 -3.49 -3.84
C ALA A 283 0.03 -4.13 -2.97
N GLU A 284 0.02 -5.45 -2.83
CA GLU A 284 1.06 -6.19 -2.11
C GLU A 284 2.44 -6.01 -2.73
N LEU A 285 2.54 -6.12 -4.06
CA LEU A 285 3.82 -6.00 -4.76
C LEU A 285 4.44 -4.60 -4.66
N LEU A 286 3.63 -3.55 -4.85
CA LEU A 286 4.11 -2.17 -4.91
C LEU A 286 4.16 -1.48 -3.55
N PHE A 287 3.31 -1.90 -2.61
CA PHE A 287 3.17 -1.27 -1.31
C PHE A 287 3.38 -2.24 -0.12
N ASP A 288 3.81 -3.53 -0.35
CA ASP A 288 4.05 -4.64 0.62
C ASP A 288 2.90 -4.88 1.60
N ASP A 289 1.73 -4.39 1.27
CA ASP A 289 0.54 -4.53 2.08
C ASP A 289 -0.68 -4.74 1.18
N GLU A 290 -1.28 -5.91 1.26
CA GLU A 290 -2.58 -6.16 0.59
C GLU A 290 -3.66 -5.18 1.08
N GLY A 291 -3.53 -4.71 2.33
CA GLY A 291 -4.37 -3.67 2.92
C GLY A 291 -4.15 -2.27 2.32
N ALA A 292 -3.09 -2.05 1.54
CA ALA A 292 -2.91 -0.81 0.78
C ALA A 292 -3.89 -0.69 -0.41
N MET A 293 -4.86 -1.58 -0.53
CA MET A 293 -5.96 -1.45 -1.48
C MET A 293 -7.16 -0.73 -0.85
N ILE A 294 -7.63 0.34 -1.50
CA ILE A 294 -8.88 1.05 -1.18
C ILE A 294 -9.91 0.61 -2.21
N ARG A 295 -10.98 -0.06 -1.78
CA ARG A 295 -12.04 -0.53 -2.67
C ARG A 295 -13.33 0.26 -2.46
N PHE A 296 -13.95 0.64 -3.58
CA PHE A 296 -15.29 1.20 -3.66
C PHE A 296 -16.13 0.31 -4.59
N ASP A 297 -17.23 -0.23 -4.07
CA ASP A 297 -18.22 -0.93 -4.88
C ASP A 297 -19.19 0.10 -5.46
N MET A 298 -19.12 0.32 -6.77
CA MET A 298 -19.91 1.35 -7.42
C MET A 298 -21.40 1.03 -7.46
N SER A 299 -21.79 -0.19 -7.12
CA SER A 299 -23.19 -0.54 -6.93
C SER A 299 -23.84 0.14 -5.71
N GLU A 300 -23.03 0.60 -4.74
CA GLU A 300 -23.49 1.39 -3.59
C GLU A 300 -23.75 2.85 -3.95
N PHE A 301 -23.23 3.33 -5.09
CA PHE A 301 -23.25 4.72 -5.55
C PHE A 301 -24.12 4.92 -6.80
N LYS A 302 -25.23 4.20 -6.91
CA LYS A 302 -26.18 4.28 -8.04
C LYS A 302 -27.05 5.54 -8.01
N GLU A 303 -27.42 5.98 -6.82
CA GLU A 303 -28.28 7.13 -6.60
C GLU A 303 -27.45 8.41 -6.41
N GLU A 304 -27.97 9.54 -6.83
CA GLU A 304 -27.27 10.84 -6.78
C GLU A 304 -26.84 11.20 -5.35
N HIS A 305 -27.68 10.97 -4.35
CA HIS A 305 -27.34 11.27 -2.96
C HIS A 305 -26.26 10.33 -2.40
N ALA A 306 -26.22 9.07 -2.83
CA ALA A 306 -25.14 8.15 -2.47
C ALA A 306 -23.84 8.56 -3.16
N ALA A 307 -23.90 8.98 -4.43
CA ALA A 307 -22.76 9.52 -5.15
C ALA A 307 -22.17 10.76 -4.44
N ALA A 308 -23.02 11.62 -3.89
CA ALA A 308 -22.58 12.79 -3.12
C ALA A 308 -21.74 12.42 -1.88
N LEU A 309 -21.95 11.27 -1.24
CA LEU A 309 -21.11 10.82 -0.12
C LEU A 309 -19.66 10.53 -0.54
N LEU A 310 -19.43 10.14 -1.79
CA LEU A 310 -18.09 9.84 -2.29
C LEU A 310 -17.18 11.08 -2.30
N TYR A 311 -17.71 12.23 -2.74
CA TYR A 311 -16.97 13.50 -2.82
C TYR A 311 -17.38 14.56 -1.78
N GLY A 312 -18.32 14.24 -0.89
CA GLY A 312 -18.82 15.09 0.19
C GLY A 312 -20.22 15.62 -0.08
N ALA A 313 -21.09 15.53 0.95
CA ALA A 313 -22.45 16.04 0.88
C ALA A 313 -22.46 17.59 0.85
N PRO A 314 -23.45 18.23 0.21
CA PRO A 314 -23.63 19.68 0.28
C PRO A 314 -23.93 20.17 1.71
N PRO A 315 -23.67 21.44 2.05
CA PRO A 315 -24.01 22.02 3.33
C PRO A 315 -25.49 21.82 3.68
N GLY A 316 -25.76 21.35 4.90
CA GLY A 316 -27.11 21.11 5.41
C GLY A 316 -27.65 19.69 5.17
N TYR A 317 -26.93 18.84 4.48
CA TYR A 317 -27.27 17.42 4.31
C TYR A 317 -26.55 16.54 5.33
N VAL A 318 -27.14 15.37 5.62
CA VAL A 318 -26.52 14.34 6.49
C VAL A 318 -25.19 13.90 5.87
N GLY A 319 -24.12 13.85 6.69
CA GLY A 319 -22.77 13.49 6.25
C GLY A 319 -21.90 14.66 5.77
N TYR A 320 -22.37 15.92 5.82
CA TYR A 320 -21.57 17.08 5.42
C TYR A 320 -20.29 17.22 6.28
N GLU A 321 -20.39 17.06 7.60
CA GLU A 321 -19.24 17.20 8.52
C GLU A 321 -18.20 16.08 8.37
N GLU A 322 -18.59 14.93 7.84
CA GLU A 322 -17.69 13.81 7.59
C GLU A 322 -16.79 14.05 6.38
N GLY A 323 -17.24 14.90 5.43
CA GLY A 323 -16.56 15.19 4.18
C GLY A 323 -16.64 14.04 3.16
N GLY A 324 -15.84 14.10 2.11
CA GLY A 324 -15.82 13.09 1.05
C GLY A 324 -15.13 11.80 1.48
N LEU A 325 -15.81 10.66 1.32
CA LEU A 325 -15.27 9.34 1.64
C LEU A 325 -13.99 9.04 0.85
N LEU A 326 -13.95 9.43 -0.43
CA LEU A 326 -12.80 9.24 -1.32
C LEU A 326 -11.58 10.03 -0.83
N VAL A 327 -11.77 11.31 -0.50
CA VAL A 327 -10.71 12.18 0.05
C VAL A 327 -10.23 11.65 1.40
N SER A 328 -11.14 11.26 2.28
CA SER A 328 -10.79 10.74 3.61
C SER A 328 -9.94 9.47 3.53
N LYS A 329 -10.29 8.52 2.63
CA LYS A 329 -9.53 7.27 2.48
C LYS A 329 -8.17 7.48 1.83
N ILE A 330 -8.05 8.32 0.79
CA ILE A 330 -6.76 8.56 0.15
C ILE A 330 -5.80 9.32 1.06
N ARG A 331 -6.29 10.24 1.89
CA ARG A 331 -5.47 10.92 2.90
C ARG A 331 -4.92 9.97 3.95
N GLN A 332 -5.67 8.93 4.33
CA GLN A 332 -5.21 7.87 5.24
C GLN A 332 -4.17 6.94 4.58
N LYS A 333 -4.34 6.65 3.27
CA LYS A 333 -3.48 5.72 2.51
C LYS A 333 -3.10 6.33 1.16
N PRO A 334 -2.18 7.30 1.13
CA PRO A 334 -1.79 7.98 -0.12
C PRO A 334 -1.03 7.07 -1.09
N TYR A 335 -0.40 6.01 -0.58
CA TYR A 335 0.27 4.96 -1.35
C TYR A 335 -0.65 3.75 -1.41
N SER A 336 -1.50 3.68 -2.42
CA SER A 336 -2.53 2.64 -2.49
C SER A 336 -2.95 2.34 -3.91
N VAL A 337 -3.56 1.18 -4.08
CA VAL A 337 -4.36 0.84 -5.25
C VAL A 337 -5.81 1.20 -4.96
N VAL A 338 -6.37 2.16 -5.68
CA VAL A 338 -7.76 2.58 -5.55
C VAL A 338 -8.59 1.86 -6.59
N LEU A 339 -9.43 0.94 -6.14
CA LEU A 339 -10.27 0.10 -7.00
C LEU A 339 -11.71 0.59 -6.98
N PHE A 340 -12.22 1.00 -8.12
CA PHE A 340 -13.63 1.29 -8.38
C PHE A 340 -14.26 0.10 -9.09
N ASP A 341 -14.96 -0.74 -8.35
CA ASP A 341 -15.50 -2.02 -8.83
C ASP A 341 -16.90 -1.84 -9.42
N GLU A 342 -17.17 -2.43 -10.59
CA GLU A 342 -18.43 -2.37 -11.33
C GLU A 342 -18.85 -0.92 -11.68
N ILE A 343 -17.93 -0.17 -12.30
CA ILE A 343 -18.07 1.27 -12.61
C ILE A 343 -19.32 1.60 -13.43
N GLU A 344 -19.81 0.67 -14.25
CA GLU A 344 -21.03 0.83 -15.07
C GLU A 344 -22.30 1.01 -14.23
N LYS A 345 -22.24 0.70 -12.94
CA LYS A 345 -23.36 0.86 -12.01
C LYS A 345 -23.41 2.21 -11.32
N ALA A 346 -22.34 3.01 -11.44
CA ALA A 346 -22.22 4.30 -10.79
C ALA A 346 -23.19 5.33 -11.37
N HIS A 347 -23.64 6.26 -10.53
CA HIS A 347 -24.39 7.43 -10.99
C HIS A 347 -23.52 8.32 -11.88
N SER A 348 -24.12 8.91 -12.93
CA SER A 348 -23.38 9.68 -13.93
C SER A 348 -22.59 10.89 -13.37
N SER A 349 -23.00 11.46 -12.26
CA SER A 349 -22.31 12.59 -11.60
C SER A 349 -20.91 12.24 -11.08
N ILE A 350 -20.62 10.95 -10.83
CA ILE A 350 -19.31 10.51 -10.32
C ILE A 350 -18.24 10.61 -11.41
N TYR A 351 -18.60 10.49 -12.67
CA TYR A 351 -17.62 10.53 -13.78
C TYR A 351 -16.85 11.86 -13.83
N ASP A 352 -17.48 12.97 -13.48
CA ASP A 352 -16.80 14.27 -13.45
C ASP A 352 -15.69 14.31 -12.38
N VAL A 353 -15.91 13.63 -11.24
CA VAL A 353 -14.89 13.46 -10.19
C VAL A 353 -13.74 12.60 -10.68
N PHE A 354 -14.02 11.52 -11.44
CA PHE A 354 -12.97 10.68 -12.02
C PHE A 354 -12.17 11.41 -13.09
N LEU A 355 -12.79 12.26 -13.90
CA LEU A 355 -12.09 13.09 -14.87
C LEU A 355 -11.09 14.01 -14.16
N GLN A 356 -11.52 14.71 -13.11
CA GLN A 356 -10.65 15.57 -12.32
C GLN A 356 -9.50 14.76 -11.69
N LEU A 357 -9.79 13.60 -11.11
CA LEU A 357 -8.80 12.72 -10.50
C LEU A 357 -7.73 12.29 -11.51
N MET A 358 -8.10 11.91 -12.73
CA MET A 358 -7.17 11.44 -13.76
C MET A 358 -6.38 12.58 -14.41
N ASP A 359 -6.93 13.79 -14.48
CA ASP A 359 -6.27 14.94 -15.10
C ASP A 359 -5.31 15.66 -14.14
N GLU A 360 -5.78 15.93 -12.92
CA GLU A 360 -5.07 16.75 -11.94
C GLU A 360 -4.36 15.90 -10.88
N GLY A 361 -4.72 14.61 -10.74
CA GLY A 361 -4.24 13.74 -9.66
C GLY A 361 -4.72 14.18 -8.28
N LYS A 362 -5.62 15.16 -8.20
CA LYS A 362 -6.11 15.76 -6.97
C LYS A 362 -7.60 16.01 -7.05
N ILE A 363 -8.29 15.82 -5.94
CA ILE A 363 -9.69 16.20 -5.78
C ILE A 363 -9.88 16.94 -4.46
N HIS A 364 -10.88 17.82 -4.42
CA HIS A 364 -11.28 18.51 -3.21
C HIS A 364 -12.67 18.08 -2.80
N ASP A 365 -12.86 17.75 -1.52
CA ASP A 365 -14.20 17.50 -0.99
C ASP A 365 -14.96 18.82 -0.74
N LYS A 366 -16.22 18.70 -0.35
CA LYS A 366 -17.07 19.89 -0.06
C LYS A 366 -16.63 20.67 1.18
N LEU A 367 -15.73 20.14 2.00
CA LEU A 367 -15.09 20.85 3.12
C LEU A 367 -13.78 21.54 2.68
N GLY A 368 -13.39 21.45 1.41
CA GLY A 368 -12.14 22.00 0.88
C GLY A 368 -10.90 21.18 1.22
N ARG A 369 -11.05 19.95 1.73
CA ARG A 369 -9.91 19.06 2.00
C ARG A 369 -9.41 18.45 0.70
N GLU A 370 -8.11 18.51 0.45
CA GLU A 370 -7.47 17.93 -0.72
C GLU A 370 -7.20 16.43 -0.50
N GLY A 371 -7.53 15.61 -1.50
CA GLY A 371 -7.09 14.23 -1.66
C GLY A 371 -6.13 14.12 -2.82
N ASP A 372 -4.91 13.67 -2.57
CA ASP A 372 -3.82 13.55 -3.54
C ASP A 372 -3.64 12.09 -3.99
N PHE A 373 -3.82 11.82 -5.27
CA PHE A 373 -3.72 10.51 -5.91
C PHE A 373 -2.42 10.32 -6.70
N SER A 374 -1.50 11.27 -6.67
CA SER A 374 -0.25 11.22 -7.47
C SER A 374 0.63 10.00 -7.15
N ASN A 375 0.47 9.42 -5.97
CA ASN A 375 1.16 8.20 -5.56
C ASN A 375 0.26 6.95 -5.58
N ALA A 376 -0.95 7.06 -6.09
CA ALA A 376 -1.90 5.96 -6.17
C ALA A 376 -1.98 5.39 -7.59
N ILE A 377 -2.38 4.13 -7.67
CA ILE A 377 -2.83 3.50 -8.92
C ILE A 377 -4.34 3.44 -8.88
N VAL A 378 -4.98 3.91 -9.93
CA VAL A 378 -6.43 3.92 -10.06
C VAL A 378 -6.85 2.79 -10.98
N ILE A 379 -7.77 1.95 -10.53
CA ILE A 379 -8.29 0.82 -11.29
C ILE A 379 -9.81 0.89 -11.32
N PHE A 380 -10.36 0.92 -12.51
CA PHE A 380 -11.80 0.74 -12.76
C PHE A 380 -12.05 -0.69 -13.22
N THR A 381 -13.11 -1.35 -12.76
CA THR A 381 -13.49 -2.66 -13.29
C THR A 381 -14.88 -2.63 -13.89
N SER A 382 -15.08 -3.41 -14.95
CA SER A 382 -16.39 -3.61 -15.57
C SER A 382 -16.52 -5.00 -16.17
N ASN A 383 -17.78 -5.43 -16.31
CA ASN A 383 -18.14 -6.65 -17.02
C ASN A 383 -18.70 -6.35 -18.44
N ILE A 384 -18.71 -5.09 -18.85
CA ILE A 384 -19.15 -4.67 -20.19
C ILE A 384 -18.24 -5.32 -21.25
N GLY A 385 -18.78 -5.71 -22.38
CA GLY A 385 -18.03 -6.33 -23.46
C GLY A 385 -17.46 -7.72 -23.17
N SER A 386 -17.81 -8.34 -22.05
CA SER A 386 -17.28 -9.66 -21.65
C SER A 386 -17.52 -10.74 -22.69
N GLN A 387 -18.69 -10.75 -23.35
CA GLN A 387 -18.99 -11.70 -24.41
C GLN A 387 -18.13 -11.46 -25.64
N TRP A 388 -17.98 -10.22 -26.06
CA TRP A 388 -17.13 -9.86 -27.17
C TRP A 388 -15.66 -10.26 -26.95
N ILE A 389 -15.12 -10.02 -25.73
CA ILE A 389 -13.76 -10.44 -25.35
C ILE A 389 -13.64 -11.96 -25.42
N ALA A 390 -14.62 -12.69 -24.87
CA ALA A 390 -14.64 -14.16 -24.90
C ALA A 390 -14.62 -14.68 -26.36
N ASP A 391 -15.42 -14.09 -27.25
CA ASP A 391 -15.50 -14.48 -28.65
C ASP A 391 -14.19 -14.20 -29.40
N GLN A 392 -13.53 -13.04 -29.14
CA GLN A 392 -12.23 -12.71 -29.74
C GLN A 392 -11.15 -13.71 -29.32
N ILE A 393 -11.06 -13.99 -28.02
CA ILE A 393 -10.06 -14.94 -27.45
C ILE A 393 -10.31 -16.34 -27.97
N THR A 394 -11.59 -16.78 -28.03
CA THR A 394 -11.95 -18.09 -28.60
C THR A 394 -11.58 -18.21 -30.08
N ALA A 395 -11.67 -17.10 -30.82
CA ALA A 395 -11.22 -17.01 -32.21
C ALA A 395 -9.68 -16.90 -32.35
N GLY A 396 -8.92 -16.98 -31.27
CA GLY A 396 -7.46 -16.86 -31.27
C GLY A 396 -6.94 -15.45 -31.52
N LYS A 397 -7.80 -14.43 -31.41
CA LYS A 397 -7.45 -13.02 -31.60
C LYS A 397 -7.17 -12.39 -30.24
N ARG A 398 -6.17 -11.51 -30.18
CA ARG A 398 -5.89 -10.67 -29.02
C ARG A 398 -6.66 -9.35 -29.14
N PRO A 399 -7.55 -9.01 -28.19
CA PRO A 399 -8.21 -7.72 -28.17
C PRO A 399 -7.18 -6.59 -28.03
N THR A 400 -7.15 -5.64 -28.98
CA THR A 400 -6.32 -4.44 -28.85
C THR A 400 -7.02 -3.41 -27.98
N SER A 401 -6.27 -2.55 -27.28
CA SER A 401 -6.83 -1.43 -26.50
C SER A 401 -7.80 -0.58 -27.33
N GLN A 402 -7.49 -0.29 -28.58
CA GLN A 402 -8.35 0.48 -29.46
C GLN A 402 -9.72 -0.22 -29.68
N ALA A 403 -9.72 -1.52 -29.96
CA ALA A 403 -10.96 -2.27 -30.15
C ALA A 403 -11.79 -2.37 -28.84
N LEU A 404 -11.12 -2.45 -27.69
CA LEU A 404 -11.79 -2.42 -26.39
C LEU A 404 -12.42 -1.04 -26.11
N ILE A 405 -11.74 0.05 -26.45
CA ILE A 405 -12.26 1.42 -26.34
C ILE A 405 -13.50 1.59 -27.22
N GLU A 406 -13.51 1.05 -28.45
CA GLU A 406 -14.68 1.07 -29.32
C GLU A 406 -15.89 0.36 -28.70
N VAL A 407 -15.70 -0.82 -28.09
CA VAL A 407 -16.76 -1.53 -27.36
C VAL A 407 -17.25 -0.75 -26.14
N MET A 408 -16.38 0.00 -25.48
CA MET A 408 -16.72 0.80 -24.31
C MET A 408 -17.40 2.13 -24.65
N ALA A 409 -17.24 2.64 -25.88
CA ALA A 409 -17.76 3.93 -26.30
C ALA A 409 -19.30 4.04 -26.25
N ASP A 410 -20.01 2.90 -26.32
CA ASP A 410 -21.46 2.85 -26.14
C ASP A 410 -21.92 3.05 -24.69
N TYR A 411 -21.02 2.92 -23.72
CA TYR A 411 -21.32 2.92 -22.28
C TYR A 411 -20.69 4.08 -21.54
N PHE A 412 -19.54 4.57 -22.01
CA PHE A 412 -18.74 5.58 -21.34
C PHE A 412 -18.46 6.76 -22.26
N ARG A 413 -18.37 7.95 -21.68
CA ARG A 413 -18.07 9.18 -22.42
C ARG A 413 -16.65 9.11 -23.01
N PRO A 414 -16.44 9.60 -24.25
CA PRO A 414 -15.12 9.62 -24.88
C PRO A 414 -14.04 10.32 -24.05
N GLU A 415 -14.43 11.37 -23.32
CA GLU A 415 -13.52 12.13 -22.45
C GLU A 415 -12.96 11.27 -21.32
N PHE A 416 -13.77 10.35 -20.77
CA PHE A 416 -13.35 9.41 -19.73
C PHE A 416 -12.40 8.36 -20.29
N LEU A 417 -12.74 7.78 -21.45
CA LEU A 417 -11.93 6.74 -22.09
C LEU A 417 -10.56 7.28 -22.53
N GLY A 418 -10.51 8.53 -23.02
CA GLY A 418 -9.28 9.17 -23.45
C GLY A 418 -8.29 9.54 -22.34
N ARG A 419 -8.67 9.38 -21.06
CA ARG A 419 -7.80 9.65 -19.89
C ARG A 419 -7.27 8.39 -19.22
N LEU A 420 -7.71 7.23 -19.69
CA LEU A 420 -7.17 5.96 -19.20
C LEU A 420 -5.73 5.79 -19.68
N THR A 421 -4.87 5.31 -18.81
CA THR A 421 -3.52 4.91 -19.19
C THR A 421 -3.58 3.70 -20.11
N GLU A 422 -4.39 2.69 -19.72
CA GLU A 422 -4.52 1.47 -20.51
C GLU A 422 -5.84 0.74 -20.20
N VAL A 423 -6.37 0.01 -21.18
CA VAL A 423 -7.49 -0.92 -21.03
C VAL A 423 -6.96 -2.34 -21.02
N VAL A 424 -7.19 -3.04 -19.92
CA VAL A 424 -6.61 -4.35 -19.63
C VAL A 424 -7.68 -5.44 -19.80
N PRO A 425 -7.60 -6.29 -20.84
CA PRO A 425 -8.56 -7.36 -21.05
C PRO A 425 -8.30 -8.56 -20.17
N PHE A 426 -9.36 -9.09 -19.54
CA PHE A 426 -9.30 -10.34 -18.78
C PHE A 426 -9.95 -11.48 -19.56
N ALA A 427 -9.18 -12.53 -19.78
CA ALA A 427 -9.65 -13.74 -20.44
C ALA A 427 -10.67 -14.49 -19.58
N PRO A 428 -11.69 -15.13 -20.20
CA PRO A 428 -12.54 -16.09 -19.49
C PRO A 428 -11.71 -17.22 -18.90
N ILE A 429 -12.08 -17.66 -17.70
CA ILE A 429 -11.43 -18.82 -17.08
C ILE A 429 -11.86 -20.10 -17.82
N ASN A 430 -10.91 -20.95 -18.18
CA ASN A 430 -11.13 -22.30 -18.67
C ASN A 430 -10.83 -23.34 -17.58
N GLU A 431 -11.07 -24.63 -17.86
CA GLU A 431 -10.88 -25.70 -16.90
C GLU A 431 -9.41 -25.84 -16.44
N SER A 432 -8.44 -25.65 -17.33
CA SER A 432 -7.01 -25.73 -16.96
C SER A 432 -6.63 -24.60 -16.01
N MET A 433 -7.06 -23.37 -16.28
CA MET A 433 -6.87 -22.22 -15.37
C MET A 433 -7.58 -22.43 -14.03
N ALA A 434 -8.80 -22.97 -14.05
CA ALA A 434 -9.54 -23.28 -12.82
C ALA A 434 -8.79 -24.30 -11.95
N ARG A 435 -8.14 -25.30 -12.57
CA ARG A 435 -7.29 -26.25 -11.87
C ARG A 435 -6.07 -25.58 -11.22
N GLU A 436 -5.39 -24.70 -11.92
CA GLU A 436 -4.26 -23.94 -11.36
C GLU A 436 -4.69 -23.05 -10.19
N ILE A 437 -5.84 -22.35 -10.33
CA ILE A 437 -6.42 -21.52 -9.27
C ILE A 437 -6.81 -22.38 -8.07
N PHE A 438 -7.39 -23.55 -8.30
CA PHE A 438 -7.71 -24.50 -7.22
C PHE A 438 -6.45 -24.94 -6.48
N LEU A 439 -5.39 -25.31 -7.19
CA LEU A 439 -4.10 -25.67 -6.60
C LEU A 439 -3.52 -24.55 -5.76
N LEU A 440 -3.58 -23.30 -6.23
CA LEU A 440 -3.11 -22.14 -5.47
C LEU A 440 -3.85 -22.02 -4.13
N HIS A 441 -5.17 -22.11 -4.14
CA HIS A 441 -5.97 -22.04 -2.91
C HIS A 441 -5.76 -23.26 -2.00
N PHE A 442 -5.56 -24.44 -2.59
CA PHE A 442 -5.27 -25.66 -1.85
C PHE A 442 -3.91 -25.61 -1.16
N THR A 443 -2.87 -25.13 -1.86
CA THR A 443 -1.53 -24.93 -1.28
C THR A 443 -1.55 -23.98 -0.09
N ARG A 444 -2.36 -22.90 -0.16
CA ARG A 444 -2.57 -22.00 1.00
C ARG A 444 -3.20 -22.76 2.20
N LEU A 445 -4.18 -23.63 1.93
CA LEU A 445 -4.77 -24.48 2.98
C LEU A 445 -3.77 -25.48 3.56
N GLN A 446 -2.95 -26.12 2.70
CA GLN A 446 -1.89 -27.05 3.14
C GLN A 446 -0.88 -26.32 4.04
N LYS A 447 -0.44 -25.13 3.64
CA LYS A 447 0.49 -24.33 4.43
C LYS A 447 -0.11 -23.99 5.79
N GLN A 448 -1.35 -23.51 5.84
CA GLN A 448 -2.05 -23.20 7.08
C GLN A 448 -2.16 -24.42 8.01
N LEU A 449 -2.53 -25.59 7.49
CA LEU A 449 -2.65 -26.81 8.28
C LEU A 449 -1.30 -27.31 8.81
N ARG A 450 -0.23 -27.18 8.00
CA ARG A 450 1.13 -27.55 8.41
C ARG A 450 1.65 -26.63 9.51
N GLU A 451 1.50 -25.31 9.36
CA GLU A 451 2.02 -24.31 10.31
C GLU A 451 1.23 -24.28 11.62
N GLU A 452 -0.12 -24.27 11.55
CA GLU A 452 -0.96 -24.11 12.75
C GLU A 452 -1.28 -25.44 13.47
N LYS A 453 -1.30 -26.55 12.73
CA LYS A 453 -1.79 -27.84 13.25
C LYS A 453 -0.81 -29.00 13.07
N GLN A 454 0.29 -28.79 12.35
CA GLN A 454 1.28 -29.82 12.01
C GLN A 454 0.64 -31.03 11.27
N ILE A 455 -0.37 -30.79 10.44
CA ILE A 455 -1.09 -31.80 9.66
C ILE A 455 -0.74 -31.62 8.19
N GLU A 456 -0.37 -32.72 7.51
CA GLU A 456 -0.18 -32.76 6.07
C GLU A 456 -1.43 -33.26 5.37
N LEU A 457 -2.06 -32.39 4.55
CA LEU A 457 -3.22 -32.75 3.73
C LEU A 457 -2.79 -32.87 2.27
N ASN A 458 -3.07 -34.01 1.64
CA ASN A 458 -2.76 -34.27 0.23
C ASN A 458 -4.03 -34.69 -0.53
N LEU A 459 -4.04 -34.40 -1.85
CA LEU A 459 -5.08 -34.82 -2.77
C LEU A 459 -4.51 -35.79 -3.80
N SER A 460 -5.24 -36.82 -4.13
CA SER A 460 -4.97 -37.62 -5.33
C SER A 460 -5.31 -36.83 -6.61
N GLU A 461 -4.76 -37.22 -7.75
CA GLU A 461 -5.10 -36.62 -9.04
C GLU A 461 -6.59 -36.67 -9.40
N PRO A 462 -7.32 -37.81 -9.16
CA PRO A 462 -8.77 -37.87 -9.34
C PRO A 462 -9.53 -36.88 -8.43
N ALA A 463 -9.16 -36.80 -7.15
CA ALA A 463 -9.79 -35.88 -6.20
C ALA A 463 -9.55 -34.41 -6.58
N LEU A 464 -8.31 -34.05 -6.98
CA LEU A 464 -7.96 -32.73 -7.47
C LEU A 464 -8.80 -32.34 -8.69
N SER A 465 -8.85 -33.20 -9.70
CA SER A 465 -9.59 -32.95 -10.94
C SER A 465 -11.09 -32.79 -10.67
N TYR A 466 -11.67 -33.66 -9.84
CA TYR A 466 -13.07 -33.57 -9.44
C TYR A 466 -13.38 -32.23 -8.72
N LEU A 467 -12.59 -31.87 -7.73
CA LEU A 467 -12.83 -30.66 -6.94
C LEU A 467 -12.59 -29.37 -7.75
N ALA A 468 -11.58 -29.37 -8.62
CA ALA A 468 -11.31 -28.24 -9.51
C ALA A 468 -12.45 -28.04 -10.52
N HIS A 469 -12.92 -29.12 -11.16
CA HIS A 469 -14.09 -29.08 -12.06
C HIS A 469 -15.35 -28.59 -11.33
N LYS A 470 -15.60 -29.05 -10.12
CA LYS A 470 -16.74 -28.60 -9.29
C LYS A 470 -16.62 -27.14 -8.86
N GLY A 471 -15.41 -26.62 -8.77
CA GLY A 471 -15.11 -25.22 -8.47
C GLY A 471 -15.16 -24.30 -9.69
N TYR A 472 -15.30 -24.83 -10.89
CA TYR A 472 -15.40 -24.08 -12.13
C TYR A 472 -16.86 -23.89 -12.57
N SER A 473 -17.16 -22.72 -13.08
CA SER A 473 -18.46 -22.43 -13.69
C SER A 473 -18.25 -21.50 -14.89
N ALA A 474 -18.82 -21.86 -16.04
CA ALA A 474 -18.77 -21.01 -17.23
C ALA A 474 -19.36 -19.60 -16.98
N GLN A 475 -20.36 -19.48 -16.09
CA GLN A 475 -20.99 -18.21 -15.74
C GLN A 475 -20.23 -17.39 -14.69
N TYR A 476 -19.62 -18.07 -13.69
CA TYR A 476 -19.01 -17.40 -12.53
C TYR A 476 -17.48 -17.58 -12.48
N GLY A 477 -16.87 -18.18 -13.50
CA GLY A 477 -15.43 -18.43 -13.59
C GLY A 477 -14.93 -19.27 -12.41
N ALA A 478 -13.87 -18.80 -11.75
CA ALA A 478 -13.23 -19.46 -10.62
C ALA A 478 -13.83 -19.08 -9.24
N ARG A 479 -14.84 -18.20 -9.19
CA ARG A 479 -15.43 -17.72 -7.93
C ARG A 479 -15.92 -18.82 -6.98
N PRO A 480 -16.50 -19.95 -7.46
CA PRO A 480 -16.95 -21.04 -6.58
C PRO A 480 -15.83 -21.85 -5.93
N ILE A 481 -14.57 -21.78 -6.40
CA ILE A 481 -13.44 -22.60 -5.92
C ILE A 481 -13.25 -22.47 -4.40
N ALA A 482 -13.24 -21.24 -3.87
CA ALA A 482 -13.11 -21.03 -2.43
C ALA A 482 -14.24 -21.68 -1.62
N GLY A 483 -15.46 -21.67 -2.16
CA GLY A 483 -16.63 -22.35 -1.59
C GLY A 483 -16.50 -23.88 -1.60
N VAL A 484 -15.95 -24.43 -2.67
CA VAL A 484 -15.68 -25.88 -2.79
C VAL A 484 -14.62 -26.30 -1.78
N ILE A 485 -13.48 -25.60 -1.70
CA ILE A 485 -12.43 -25.90 -0.72
C ILE A 485 -13.00 -25.82 0.71
N ARG A 486 -13.78 -24.79 1.02
CA ARG A 486 -14.42 -24.66 2.33
C ARG A 486 -15.36 -25.83 2.64
N SER A 487 -16.21 -26.20 1.67
CA SER A 487 -17.28 -27.16 1.89
C SER A 487 -16.79 -28.60 1.91
N TYR A 488 -15.85 -28.94 1.03
CA TYR A 488 -15.39 -30.34 0.86
C TYR A 488 -14.11 -30.64 1.64
N LEU A 489 -13.24 -29.64 1.87
CA LEU A 489 -11.97 -29.86 2.56
C LEU A 489 -11.96 -29.26 3.97
N LYS A 490 -12.07 -27.92 4.12
CA LYS A 490 -11.94 -27.27 5.44
C LYS A 490 -12.93 -27.77 6.47
N LYS A 491 -14.21 -27.93 6.10
CA LYS A 491 -15.24 -28.43 7.04
C LYS A 491 -14.97 -29.85 7.48
N GLN A 492 -14.50 -30.71 6.58
CA GLN A 492 -14.23 -32.11 6.90
C GLN A 492 -12.99 -32.25 7.78
N VAL A 493 -11.88 -31.56 7.41
CA VAL A 493 -10.68 -31.51 8.25
C VAL A 493 -11.01 -31.00 9.66
N ALA A 494 -11.80 -29.94 9.78
CA ALA A 494 -12.21 -29.41 11.08
C ALA A 494 -13.00 -30.46 11.90
N ARG A 495 -13.88 -31.23 11.28
CA ARG A 495 -14.62 -32.33 11.96
C ARG A 495 -13.68 -33.42 12.44
N LEU A 496 -12.71 -33.85 11.62
CA LEU A 496 -11.75 -34.90 11.96
C LEU A 496 -10.83 -34.44 13.11
N ILE A 497 -10.41 -33.18 13.12
CA ILE A 497 -9.61 -32.60 14.25
C ILE A 497 -10.44 -32.57 15.54
N VAL A 498 -11.69 -32.07 15.49
CA VAL A 498 -12.55 -31.98 16.70
C VAL A 498 -12.94 -33.37 17.21
N ALA A 499 -13.07 -34.37 16.32
CA ALA A 499 -13.35 -35.76 16.68
C ALA A 499 -12.08 -36.52 17.13
N GLU A 500 -10.93 -35.87 17.24
CA GLU A 500 -9.62 -36.46 17.58
C GLU A 500 -9.20 -37.62 16.66
N GLN A 501 -9.74 -37.65 15.44
CA GLN A 501 -9.44 -38.67 14.42
C GLN A 501 -8.16 -38.35 13.67
N ILE A 502 -7.72 -37.08 13.62
CA ILE A 502 -6.44 -36.64 13.12
C ILE A 502 -5.75 -35.74 14.15
N LYS A 503 -4.45 -35.90 14.30
CA LYS A 503 -3.60 -35.21 15.29
C LYS A 503 -2.40 -34.57 14.63
N ALA A 504 -1.67 -33.76 15.39
CA ALA A 504 -0.41 -33.19 14.95
C ALA A 504 0.59 -34.31 14.56
N GLY A 505 1.19 -34.18 13.40
CA GLY A 505 2.11 -35.16 12.79
C GLY A 505 1.44 -36.10 11.78
N ASP A 506 0.11 -36.13 11.72
CA ASP A 506 -0.60 -37.03 10.80
C ASP A 506 -0.56 -36.53 9.36
N ARG A 507 -0.55 -37.50 8.43
CA ARG A 507 -0.71 -37.30 6.98
C ARG A 507 -2.07 -37.81 6.52
N VAL A 508 -2.79 -36.96 5.83
CA VAL A 508 -4.13 -37.26 5.35
C VAL A 508 -4.14 -37.20 3.83
N LEU A 509 -4.55 -38.26 3.18
CA LEU A 509 -4.80 -38.33 1.75
C LEU A 509 -6.30 -38.28 1.48
N VAL A 510 -6.72 -37.42 0.56
CA VAL A 510 -8.10 -37.38 0.06
C VAL A 510 -8.11 -37.94 -1.35
N ASP A 511 -8.82 -39.00 -1.56
CA ASP A 511 -9.00 -39.65 -2.87
C ASP A 511 -10.45 -39.53 -3.35
N TYR A 512 -10.66 -39.71 -4.64
CA TYR A 512 -12.00 -39.75 -5.26
C TYR A 512 -12.25 -41.11 -5.89
N VAL A 513 -13.06 -41.89 -5.22
CA VAL A 513 -13.37 -43.29 -5.60
C VAL A 513 -14.88 -43.49 -5.48
N GLU A 514 -15.48 -44.12 -6.49
CA GLU A 514 -16.93 -44.49 -6.50
C GLU A 514 -17.82 -43.25 -6.23
N ASP A 515 -17.59 -42.16 -6.96
CA ASP A 515 -18.35 -40.92 -6.85
C ASP A 515 -18.33 -40.25 -5.46
N SER A 516 -17.37 -40.59 -4.61
CA SER A 516 -17.23 -40.05 -3.27
C SER A 516 -15.78 -39.69 -2.92
N LEU A 517 -15.59 -38.67 -2.06
CA LEU A 517 -14.29 -38.36 -1.49
C LEU A 517 -14.02 -39.27 -0.30
N LYS A 518 -12.96 -40.08 -0.38
CA LYS A 518 -12.48 -40.95 0.70
C LYS A 518 -11.28 -40.28 1.39
N TRP A 519 -11.24 -40.40 2.69
CA TRP A 519 -10.24 -39.78 3.56
C TRP A 519 -9.43 -40.89 4.22
N GLU A 520 -8.13 -40.92 3.98
CA GLU A 520 -7.23 -41.98 4.47
C GLU A 520 -6.11 -41.32 5.30
N LEU A 521 -5.84 -41.90 6.46
CA LEU A 521 -4.68 -41.59 7.28
C LEU A 521 -3.50 -42.44 6.74
N CYS A 522 -2.38 -41.75 6.40
CA CYS A 522 -1.17 -42.39 5.86
C CYS A 522 -0.06 -42.44 6.92
#